data_bd2bc6da5aadf9a08cc0fca4e82ffa82
#
_entry.id   bd2bc6da5aadf9a08cc0fca4e82ffa82
#
_cell.length_a   1.000
_cell.length_b   1.000
_cell.length_c   1.000
_cell.angle_alpha   90.00
_cell.angle_beta   90.00
_cell.angle_gamma   90.00
#
_symmetry.space_group_name_H-M   'P 1'
#
loop_
_entity.id
_entity.type
_entity.pdbx_description
1 polymer ?
#
loop_
_entity_poly.entity_id
_entity_poly.type
_entity_poly.pdbx_seq_one_letter_code
_entity_poly.pdbx_strand_id
1 'polypeptide(L)'
;WAKLNRGEYQSAEYKRIGKGGREVWILASYNPVLDEKGKPFRVVKFATDVTKEKLSTADLAGQIAAIGKSQAVIEFNMDGTIIGANQNFLKTVGYALDEIRGRHHSMFVDPSEREGAAYREFWAALNRGEYQAAEYKRIGKGGKEVWIQASYNPILDLNGKPFKVVKYATDTTAQVLVRMGNERVRGMMESVAAGAEELNASVREISEAMTKSRETASTAVGRVEAADAEAKRLNEAAQAMSGIVELIGNITGQINLLALNATIESARAGEAGRGFAVVASEVKNLATQAKQATDKIGQEISNLNGISGDVVSALDSIKQAIQGVNEYVTATAAAVEEQSTVTSEMSSSMQRAAAEAKAISQR
;
A
#
# COMPACT_ATOMS: atom_id res chain seq x y z
N TRP A 1 -39.71 34.90 -65.73
CA TRP A 1 -40.60 35.43 -66.78
C TRP A 1 -40.31 34.76 -68.13
N ALA A 2 -39.07 34.59 -68.56
CA ALA A 2 -38.79 34.02 -69.89
C ALA A 2 -39.48 32.62 -70.12
N LYS A 3 -39.49 31.77 -69.10
CA LYS A 3 -40.18 30.47 -69.19
C LYS A 3 -41.72 30.64 -69.23
N LEU A 4 -42.30 31.52 -68.43
CA LEU A 4 -43.71 31.80 -68.42
C LEU A 4 -44.20 32.38 -69.77
N ASN A 5 -43.37 33.20 -70.40
CA ASN A 5 -43.65 33.74 -71.73
C ASN A 5 -43.60 32.68 -72.86
N ARG A 6 -42.97 31.49 -72.59
CA ARG A 6 -43.00 30.33 -73.46
C ARG A 6 -44.12 29.35 -73.19
N GLY A 7 -45.00 29.68 -72.22
CA GLY A 7 -46.06 28.80 -71.81
C GLY A 7 -45.68 27.76 -70.80
N GLU A 8 -44.43 27.83 -70.22
CA GLU A 8 -43.89 26.90 -69.24
C GLU A 8 -44.30 27.35 -67.84
N TYR A 9 -44.93 26.51 -67.02
CA TYR A 9 -45.25 26.80 -65.65
C TYR A 9 -44.01 26.77 -64.80
N GLN A 10 -43.97 27.47 -63.66
CA GLN A 10 -42.90 27.48 -62.70
C GLN A 10 -43.44 27.22 -61.28
N SER A 11 -42.93 26.22 -60.58
CA SER A 11 -43.25 25.95 -59.19
C SER A 11 -41.98 25.88 -58.39
N ALA A 12 -41.88 26.68 -57.32
CA ALA A 12 -40.74 26.69 -56.39
C ALA A 12 -41.12 27.37 -55.09
N GLU A 13 -40.23 27.27 -54.12
CA GLU A 13 -40.27 28.10 -52.93
C GLU A 13 -39.59 29.43 -53.22
N TYR A 14 -40.23 30.50 -52.77
CA TYR A 14 -39.70 31.83 -52.97
C TYR A 14 -39.75 32.66 -51.69
N LYS A 15 -38.67 33.35 -51.38
CA LYS A 15 -38.65 34.40 -50.38
C LYS A 15 -39.30 35.67 -50.97
N ARG A 16 -40.23 36.25 -50.30
CA ARG A 16 -40.89 37.53 -50.67
C ARG A 16 -40.89 38.50 -49.50
N ILE A 17 -40.92 39.77 -49.83
CA ILE A 17 -40.99 40.86 -48.86
C ILE A 17 -42.42 41.40 -48.86
N GLY A 18 -43.06 41.30 -47.71
CA GLY A 18 -44.40 41.82 -47.47
C GLY A 18 -44.37 43.27 -46.95
N LYS A 19 -45.55 43.79 -46.61
CA LYS A 19 -45.71 45.14 -46.05
C LYS A 19 -44.83 45.32 -44.79
N GLY A 20 -44.14 46.45 -44.70
CA GLY A 20 -43.26 46.75 -43.58
C GLY A 20 -41.95 45.99 -43.55
N GLY A 21 -41.49 45.39 -44.67
CA GLY A 21 -40.24 44.63 -44.74
C GLY A 21 -40.30 43.17 -44.20
N ARG A 22 -41.51 42.69 -43.88
CA ARG A 22 -41.68 41.33 -43.35
C ARG A 22 -41.28 40.28 -44.40
N GLU A 23 -40.36 39.40 -44.07
CA GLU A 23 -39.99 38.26 -44.88
C GLU A 23 -41.11 37.16 -44.84
N VAL A 24 -41.51 36.71 -46.01
CA VAL A 24 -42.50 35.64 -46.19
C VAL A 24 -41.97 34.62 -47.17
N TRP A 25 -41.97 33.39 -46.76
CA TRP A 25 -41.65 32.25 -47.62
C TRP A 25 -42.94 31.65 -48.19
N ILE A 26 -42.98 31.57 -49.49
CA ILE A 26 -44.16 31.02 -50.20
C ILE A 26 -43.75 29.86 -51.08
N LEU A 27 -44.49 28.76 -51.02
CA LEU A 27 -44.48 27.74 -52.08
C LEU A 27 -45.47 28.25 -53.15
N ALA A 28 -44.95 28.61 -54.32
CA ALA A 28 -45.80 29.22 -55.32
C ALA A 28 -45.62 28.58 -56.70
N SER A 29 -46.78 28.36 -57.38
CA SER A 29 -46.80 28.00 -58.79
C SER A 29 -47.30 29.19 -59.60
N TYR A 30 -46.59 29.50 -60.67
CA TYR A 30 -46.96 30.50 -61.69
C TYR A 30 -47.37 29.74 -62.92
N ASN A 31 -48.62 29.90 -63.35
CA ASN A 31 -49.26 29.13 -64.40
C ASN A 31 -49.66 30.08 -65.53
N PRO A 32 -49.02 30.05 -66.72
CA PRO A 32 -49.42 30.83 -67.84
C PRO A 32 -50.77 30.35 -68.34
N VAL A 33 -51.70 31.28 -68.61
CA VAL A 33 -52.95 31.06 -69.32
C VAL A 33 -52.74 31.40 -70.77
N LEU A 34 -53.04 30.43 -71.66
CA LEU A 34 -52.85 30.57 -73.08
C LEU A 34 -54.18 31.04 -73.77
N ASP A 35 -54.03 31.84 -74.85
CA ASP A 35 -55.12 32.18 -75.72
C ASP A 35 -55.45 31.02 -76.69
N GLU A 36 -56.47 31.21 -77.56
CA GLU A 36 -56.91 30.22 -78.58
C GLU A 36 -55.81 29.86 -79.57
N LYS A 37 -54.76 30.69 -79.68
CA LYS A 37 -53.58 30.50 -80.56
C LYS A 37 -52.42 29.89 -79.82
N GLY A 38 -52.59 29.48 -78.56
CA GLY A 38 -51.56 28.91 -77.70
C GLY A 38 -50.56 29.91 -77.19
N LYS A 39 -50.76 31.22 -77.23
CA LYS A 39 -49.84 32.27 -76.72
C LYS A 39 -50.23 32.67 -75.32
N PRO A 40 -49.25 32.72 -74.36
CA PRO A 40 -49.49 33.19 -73.02
C PRO A 40 -49.99 34.66 -73.01
N PHE A 41 -51.12 34.93 -72.37
CA PHE A 41 -51.69 36.25 -72.25
C PHE A 41 -51.89 36.73 -70.81
N ARG A 42 -51.84 35.75 -69.84
CA ARG A 42 -51.98 36.03 -68.40
C ARG A 42 -51.26 34.94 -67.62
N VAL A 43 -50.77 35.32 -66.41
CA VAL A 43 -50.22 34.33 -65.45
C VAL A 43 -51.08 34.34 -64.22
N VAL A 44 -51.52 33.13 -63.80
CA VAL A 44 -52.21 32.91 -62.51
C VAL A 44 -51.24 32.32 -61.54
N LYS A 45 -51.09 32.92 -60.37
CA LYS A 45 -50.24 32.48 -59.30
C LYS A 45 -51.06 31.84 -58.18
N PHE A 46 -50.74 30.65 -57.82
CA PHE A 46 -51.19 30.02 -56.57
C PHE A 46 -50.02 30.02 -55.59
N ALA A 47 -50.28 30.41 -54.33
CA ALA A 47 -49.24 30.47 -53.35
C ALA A 47 -49.71 30.05 -51.94
N THR A 48 -48.97 29.23 -51.28
CA THR A 48 -49.12 28.83 -49.85
C THR A 48 -48.03 29.48 -49.05
N ASP A 49 -48.38 30.11 -47.93
CA ASP A 49 -47.42 30.63 -46.96
C ASP A 49 -46.80 29.46 -46.18
N VAL A 50 -45.50 29.23 -46.36
CA VAL A 50 -44.71 28.17 -45.70
C VAL A 50 -43.68 28.76 -44.74
N THR A 51 -43.87 30.02 -44.32
CA THR A 51 -42.91 30.75 -43.45
C THR A 51 -42.74 30.06 -42.12
N LYS A 52 -43.83 29.61 -41.48
CA LYS A 52 -43.82 28.95 -40.18
C LYS A 52 -43.06 27.63 -40.25
N GLU A 53 -43.31 26.81 -41.24
CA GLU A 53 -42.65 25.52 -41.47
C GLU A 53 -41.13 25.72 -41.71
N LYS A 54 -40.79 26.75 -42.55
CA LYS A 54 -39.38 27.08 -42.81
C LYS A 54 -38.63 27.52 -41.57
N LEU A 55 -39.20 28.42 -40.76
CA LEU A 55 -38.60 28.89 -39.53
C LEU A 55 -38.47 27.76 -38.51
N SER A 56 -39.48 26.93 -38.34
CA SER A 56 -39.42 25.79 -37.43
C SER A 56 -38.35 24.77 -37.84
N THR A 57 -38.25 24.45 -39.14
CA THR A 57 -37.23 23.54 -39.64
C THR A 57 -35.84 24.10 -39.47
N ALA A 58 -35.64 25.42 -39.71
CA ALA A 58 -34.36 26.08 -39.52
C ALA A 58 -33.96 26.11 -38.04
N ASP A 59 -34.90 26.36 -37.14
CA ASP A 59 -34.65 26.36 -35.69
C ASP A 59 -34.23 24.96 -35.19
N LEU A 60 -34.99 23.93 -35.56
CA LEU A 60 -34.66 22.54 -35.23
C LEU A 60 -33.28 22.13 -35.76
N ALA A 61 -32.96 22.47 -37.01
CA ALA A 61 -31.66 22.20 -37.59
C ALA A 61 -30.53 22.93 -36.84
N GLY A 62 -30.81 24.18 -36.43
CA GLY A 62 -29.89 24.97 -35.62
C GLY A 62 -29.63 24.34 -34.25
N GLN A 63 -30.67 23.86 -33.57
CA GLN A 63 -30.55 23.19 -32.27
C GLN A 63 -29.73 21.90 -32.38
N ILE A 64 -30.02 21.05 -33.37
CA ILE A 64 -29.24 19.82 -33.61
C ILE A 64 -27.80 20.13 -33.92
N ALA A 65 -27.51 21.15 -34.73
CA ALA A 65 -26.16 21.58 -35.02
C ALA A 65 -25.42 22.09 -33.76
N ALA A 66 -26.11 22.79 -32.86
CA ALA A 66 -25.52 23.28 -31.59
C ALA A 66 -25.17 22.11 -30.66
N ILE A 67 -26.06 21.12 -30.50
CA ILE A 67 -25.79 19.89 -29.73
C ILE A 67 -24.58 19.17 -30.32
N GLY A 68 -24.52 19.03 -31.65
CA GLY A 68 -23.41 18.37 -32.34
C GLY A 68 -22.04 19.03 -32.18
N LYS A 69 -21.99 20.32 -31.79
CA LYS A 69 -20.73 21.04 -31.47
C LYS A 69 -20.17 20.67 -30.10
N SER A 70 -21.03 20.42 -29.12
CA SER A 70 -20.65 20.20 -27.72
C SER A 70 -20.59 18.73 -27.34
N GLN A 71 -21.38 17.86 -27.98
CA GLN A 71 -21.48 16.44 -27.62
C GLN A 71 -20.92 15.53 -28.72
N ALA A 72 -20.45 14.36 -28.29
CA ALA A 72 -20.18 13.24 -29.18
C ALA A 72 -21.51 12.60 -29.62
N VAL A 73 -21.77 12.55 -30.92
CA VAL A 73 -23.03 12.05 -31.47
C VAL A 73 -22.74 10.92 -32.45
N ILE A 74 -23.50 9.83 -32.32
CA ILE A 74 -23.49 8.70 -33.26
C ILE A 74 -24.87 8.18 -33.45
N GLU A 75 -25.20 7.76 -34.68
CA GLU A 75 -26.51 7.26 -35.08
C GLU A 75 -26.43 5.79 -35.49
N PHE A 76 -27.46 5.05 -35.14
CA PHE A 76 -27.58 3.61 -35.44
C PHE A 76 -28.94 3.29 -36.07
N ASN A 77 -28.98 2.29 -36.93
CA ASN A 77 -30.19 1.57 -37.23
C ASN A 77 -30.70 0.80 -36.01
N MET A 78 -31.93 0.34 -36.02
CA MET A 78 -32.52 -0.39 -34.91
C MET A 78 -31.89 -1.75 -34.63
N ASP A 79 -31.13 -2.28 -35.59
CA ASP A 79 -30.25 -3.48 -35.40
C ASP A 79 -28.90 -3.19 -34.81
N GLY A 80 -28.60 -1.94 -34.49
CA GLY A 80 -27.29 -1.53 -33.94
C GLY A 80 -26.22 -1.22 -35.00
N THR A 81 -26.53 -1.27 -36.29
CA THR A 81 -25.62 -0.89 -37.39
C THR A 81 -25.41 0.62 -37.40
N ILE A 82 -24.16 1.08 -37.49
CA ILE A 82 -23.73 2.49 -37.44
C ILE A 82 -24.13 3.18 -38.76
N ILE A 83 -24.91 4.23 -38.69
CA ILE A 83 -25.28 5.10 -39.80
C ILE A 83 -24.21 6.19 -40.01
N GLY A 84 -23.86 6.88 -38.95
CA GLY A 84 -22.89 7.98 -39.00
C GLY A 84 -22.54 8.48 -37.60
N ALA A 85 -21.49 9.31 -37.51
CA ALA A 85 -21.02 9.92 -36.28
C ALA A 85 -20.41 11.31 -36.56
N ASN A 86 -20.47 12.19 -35.57
CA ASN A 86 -19.81 13.49 -35.66
C ASN A 86 -18.33 13.40 -35.25
N GLN A 87 -17.59 14.50 -35.51
CA GLN A 87 -16.17 14.58 -35.22
C GLN A 87 -15.82 14.38 -33.73
N ASN A 88 -16.70 14.83 -32.81
CA ASN A 88 -16.47 14.65 -31.39
C ASN A 88 -16.47 13.16 -31.02
N PHE A 89 -17.45 12.40 -31.50
CA PHE A 89 -17.48 10.95 -31.29
C PHE A 89 -16.24 10.24 -31.87
N LEU A 90 -15.90 10.56 -33.11
CA LEU A 90 -14.75 9.97 -33.81
C LEU A 90 -13.43 10.23 -33.05
N LYS A 91 -13.22 11.46 -32.56
CA LYS A 91 -12.05 11.81 -31.74
C LYS A 91 -12.01 11.04 -30.41
N THR A 92 -13.17 10.91 -29.74
CA THR A 92 -13.29 10.21 -28.47
C THR A 92 -12.87 8.74 -28.60
N VAL A 93 -13.40 8.04 -29.61
CA VAL A 93 -13.10 6.61 -29.84
C VAL A 93 -11.86 6.35 -30.69
N GLY A 94 -11.28 7.36 -31.33
CA GLY A 94 -10.06 7.26 -32.14
C GLY A 94 -10.22 6.61 -33.52
N TYR A 95 -11.45 6.50 -34.03
CA TYR A 95 -11.72 5.93 -35.36
C TYR A 95 -12.03 7.01 -36.39
N ALA A 96 -11.77 6.72 -37.66
CA ALA A 96 -12.32 7.45 -38.78
C ALA A 96 -13.75 6.95 -39.10
N LEU A 97 -14.57 7.80 -39.72
CA LEU A 97 -15.98 7.45 -40.01
C LEU A 97 -16.09 6.21 -40.90
N ASP A 98 -15.23 6.10 -41.91
CA ASP A 98 -15.26 4.99 -42.87
C ASP A 98 -14.83 3.65 -42.23
N GLU A 99 -14.14 3.69 -41.10
CA GLU A 99 -13.76 2.48 -40.36
C GLU A 99 -14.93 1.91 -39.53
N ILE A 100 -15.93 2.73 -39.18
CA ILE A 100 -17.03 2.34 -38.29
C ILE A 100 -18.39 2.29 -39.00
N ARG A 101 -18.61 3.07 -40.06
CA ARG A 101 -19.88 3.10 -40.80
C ARG A 101 -20.24 1.70 -41.30
N GLY A 102 -21.48 1.28 -41.10
CA GLY A 102 -21.94 -0.06 -41.47
C GLY A 102 -21.50 -1.18 -40.51
N ARG A 103 -20.65 -0.89 -39.52
CA ARG A 103 -20.34 -1.86 -38.50
C ARG A 103 -21.37 -1.80 -37.39
N HIS A 104 -21.41 -2.86 -36.56
CA HIS A 104 -22.32 -2.95 -35.44
C HIS A 104 -21.77 -2.26 -34.19
N HIS A 105 -22.63 -1.66 -33.37
CA HIS A 105 -22.30 -1.00 -32.08
C HIS A 105 -21.43 -1.84 -31.16
N SER A 106 -21.56 -3.18 -31.19
CA SER A 106 -20.77 -4.10 -30.37
C SER A 106 -19.25 -3.95 -30.52
N MET A 107 -18.79 -3.31 -31.62
CA MET A 107 -17.35 -3.05 -31.79
C MET A 107 -16.74 -2.16 -30.69
N PHE A 108 -17.58 -1.34 -30.02
CA PHE A 108 -17.16 -0.47 -28.93
C PHE A 108 -17.40 -1.08 -27.53
N VAL A 109 -17.95 -2.29 -27.48
CA VAL A 109 -18.30 -2.98 -26.23
C VAL A 109 -17.22 -4.01 -25.91
N ASP A 110 -16.94 -4.22 -24.62
CA ASP A 110 -16.02 -5.25 -24.19
C ASP A 110 -16.44 -6.63 -24.73
N PRO A 111 -15.52 -7.44 -25.27
CA PRO A 111 -15.85 -8.77 -25.78
C PRO A 111 -16.64 -9.66 -24.83
N SER A 112 -16.38 -9.54 -23.53
CA SER A 112 -17.07 -10.33 -22.50
C SER A 112 -18.55 -9.92 -22.30
N GLU A 113 -18.93 -8.71 -22.68
CA GLU A 113 -20.28 -8.16 -22.52
C GLU A 113 -21.15 -8.29 -23.77
N ARG A 114 -20.54 -8.42 -24.97
CA ARG A 114 -21.22 -8.35 -26.28
C ARG A 114 -22.36 -9.38 -26.44
N GLU A 115 -22.18 -10.57 -25.87
CA GLU A 115 -23.12 -11.69 -25.98
C GLU A 115 -23.98 -11.84 -24.71
N GLY A 116 -23.80 -10.97 -23.73
CA GLY A 116 -24.50 -11.00 -22.46
C GLY A 116 -26.00 -10.70 -22.58
N ALA A 117 -26.78 -11.21 -21.64
CA ALA A 117 -28.22 -10.95 -21.55
C ALA A 117 -28.51 -9.44 -21.42
N ALA A 118 -27.68 -8.72 -20.65
CA ALA A 118 -27.81 -7.26 -20.46
C ALA A 118 -27.67 -6.49 -21.78
N TYR A 119 -26.74 -6.88 -22.65
CA TYR A 119 -26.55 -6.22 -23.94
C TYR A 119 -27.68 -6.50 -24.91
N ARG A 120 -28.27 -7.72 -24.90
CA ARG A 120 -29.46 -8.04 -25.67
C ARG A 120 -30.68 -7.25 -25.19
N GLU A 121 -30.89 -7.17 -23.88
CA GLU A 121 -31.98 -6.40 -23.29
C GLU A 121 -31.84 -4.89 -23.57
N PHE A 122 -30.62 -4.36 -23.54
CA PHE A 122 -30.32 -2.98 -23.92
C PHE A 122 -30.87 -2.63 -25.33
N TRP A 123 -30.65 -3.46 -26.35
CA TRP A 123 -31.17 -3.26 -27.68
C TRP A 123 -32.67 -3.55 -27.78
N ALA A 124 -33.19 -4.52 -27.03
CA ALA A 124 -34.61 -4.81 -26.96
C ALA A 124 -35.40 -3.62 -26.40
N ALA A 125 -34.92 -2.97 -25.34
CA ALA A 125 -35.51 -1.76 -24.77
C ALA A 125 -35.54 -0.61 -25.79
N LEU A 126 -34.41 -0.36 -26.49
CA LEU A 126 -34.38 0.65 -27.56
C LEU A 126 -35.37 0.36 -28.67
N ASN A 127 -35.59 -0.92 -29.05
CA ASN A 127 -36.55 -1.32 -30.04
C ASN A 127 -38.01 -1.16 -29.57
N ARG A 128 -38.26 -1.12 -28.25
CA ARG A 128 -39.56 -0.77 -27.66
C ARG A 128 -39.79 0.75 -27.59
N GLY A 129 -38.77 1.57 -27.96
CA GLY A 129 -38.84 3.02 -27.85
C GLY A 129 -38.37 3.57 -26.50
N GLU A 130 -37.79 2.73 -25.64
CA GLU A 130 -37.30 3.10 -24.33
C GLU A 130 -35.88 3.65 -24.45
N TYR A 131 -35.60 4.88 -23.99
CA TYR A 131 -34.23 5.42 -23.98
C TYR A 131 -33.38 4.75 -22.89
N GLN A 132 -32.07 4.70 -23.11
CA GLN A 132 -31.11 4.16 -22.17
C GLN A 132 -30.06 5.22 -21.84
N ALA A 133 -29.83 5.50 -20.55
CA ALA A 133 -28.84 6.49 -20.12
C ALA A 133 -28.03 5.97 -18.93
N ALA A 134 -26.70 5.96 -19.07
CA ALA A 134 -25.76 5.56 -18.01
C ALA A 134 -24.33 6.04 -18.31
N GLU A 135 -23.43 5.80 -17.37
CA GLU A 135 -21.99 5.80 -17.62
C GLU A 135 -21.59 4.44 -18.22
N TYR A 136 -20.89 4.48 -19.33
CA TYR A 136 -20.49 3.28 -20.06
C TYR A 136 -18.99 3.26 -20.30
N LYS A 137 -18.37 2.12 -20.05
CA LYS A 137 -17.03 1.82 -20.57
C LYS A 137 -17.14 1.41 -22.04
N ARG A 138 -16.33 1.98 -22.91
CA ARG A 138 -16.26 1.64 -24.33
C ARG A 138 -14.82 1.41 -24.76
N ILE A 139 -14.66 0.61 -25.78
CA ILE A 139 -13.35 0.26 -26.34
C ILE A 139 -13.20 1.01 -27.67
N GLY A 140 -12.28 1.93 -27.71
CA GLY A 140 -11.87 2.66 -28.92
C GLY A 140 -10.83 1.90 -29.75
N LYS A 141 -10.28 2.59 -30.74
CA LYS A 141 -9.27 2.06 -31.66
C LYS A 141 -8.01 1.65 -30.88
N GLY A 142 -7.45 0.48 -31.24
CA GLY A 142 -6.26 -0.06 -30.57
C GLY A 142 -6.48 -0.52 -29.13
N GLY A 143 -7.72 -0.75 -28.71
CA GLY A 143 -8.03 -1.19 -27.34
C GLY A 143 -8.10 -0.04 -26.31
N LYS A 144 -8.12 1.22 -26.76
CA LYS A 144 -8.24 2.39 -25.88
C LYS A 144 -9.51 2.32 -25.06
N GLU A 145 -9.40 2.29 -23.74
CA GLU A 145 -10.55 2.40 -22.85
C GLU A 145 -11.06 3.85 -22.81
N VAL A 146 -12.35 4.01 -23.00
CA VAL A 146 -13.03 5.30 -22.99
C VAL A 146 -14.28 5.20 -22.10
N TRP A 147 -14.40 6.09 -21.15
CA TRP A 147 -15.59 6.21 -20.32
C TRP A 147 -16.44 7.35 -20.82
N ILE A 148 -17.73 7.10 -20.98
CA ILE A 148 -18.67 8.07 -21.49
C ILE A 148 -19.94 8.09 -20.66
N GLN A 149 -20.39 9.28 -20.30
CA GLN A 149 -21.77 9.50 -19.89
C GLN A 149 -22.60 9.63 -21.14
N ALA A 150 -23.52 8.71 -21.40
CA ALA A 150 -24.25 8.67 -22.65
C ALA A 150 -25.73 8.35 -22.49
N SER A 151 -26.53 8.92 -23.42
CA SER A 151 -27.93 8.54 -23.62
C SER A 151 -28.14 8.03 -25.04
N TYR A 152 -28.87 6.93 -25.20
CA TYR A 152 -29.29 6.33 -26.45
C TYR A 152 -30.78 6.56 -26.58
N ASN A 153 -31.19 7.28 -27.63
CA ASN A 153 -32.53 7.80 -27.78
C ASN A 153 -33.14 7.27 -29.07
N PRO A 154 -34.16 6.39 -29.01
CA PRO A 154 -34.88 5.96 -30.18
C PRO A 154 -35.64 7.15 -30.81
N ILE A 155 -35.48 7.33 -32.10
CA ILE A 155 -36.21 8.33 -32.87
C ILE A 155 -37.42 7.63 -33.53
N LEU A 156 -38.59 8.20 -33.32
CA LEU A 156 -39.87 7.63 -33.78
C LEU A 156 -40.29 8.21 -35.12
N ASP A 157 -40.90 7.41 -35.97
CA ASP A 157 -41.55 7.85 -37.20
C ASP A 157 -42.92 8.51 -36.89
N LEU A 158 -43.62 8.93 -37.92
CA LEU A 158 -44.95 9.56 -37.80
C LEU A 158 -46.02 8.63 -37.20
N ASN A 159 -45.78 7.33 -37.16
CA ASN A 159 -46.68 6.32 -36.60
C ASN A 159 -46.26 5.94 -35.15
N GLY A 160 -45.24 6.59 -34.59
CA GLY A 160 -44.72 6.30 -33.26
C GLY A 160 -43.82 5.09 -33.20
N LYS A 161 -43.33 4.55 -34.31
CA LYS A 161 -42.44 3.39 -34.37
C LYS A 161 -40.97 3.84 -34.40
N PRO A 162 -40.08 3.27 -33.54
CA PRO A 162 -38.66 3.53 -33.62
C PRO A 162 -38.08 3.13 -34.97
N PHE A 163 -37.28 4.01 -35.59
CA PHE A 163 -36.62 3.73 -36.88
C PHE A 163 -35.11 3.95 -36.88
N LYS A 164 -34.57 4.69 -35.90
CA LYS A 164 -33.15 4.83 -35.65
C LYS A 164 -32.90 5.18 -34.18
N VAL A 165 -31.67 4.99 -33.71
CA VAL A 165 -31.21 5.43 -32.39
C VAL A 165 -30.16 6.53 -32.56
N VAL A 166 -30.34 7.63 -31.85
CA VAL A 166 -29.34 8.70 -31.75
C VAL A 166 -28.74 8.66 -30.35
N LYS A 167 -27.42 8.50 -30.27
CA LYS A 167 -26.65 8.54 -29.02
C LYS A 167 -25.99 9.90 -28.87
N TYR A 168 -26.21 10.50 -27.73
CA TYR A 168 -25.45 11.66 -27.25
C TYR A 168 -24.52 11.22 -26.13
N ALA A 169 -23.25 11.64 -26.15
CA ALA A 169 -22.28 11.25 -25.17
C ALA A 169 -21.31 12.37 -24.83
N THR A 170 -20.90 12.38 -23.58
CA THR A 170 -19.79 13.20 -23.08
C THR A 170 -18.65 12.26 -22.64
N ASP A 171 -17.42 12.56 -23.05
CA ASP A 171 -16.24 11.82 -22.60
C ASP A 171 -15.95 12.16 -21.13
N THR A 172 -16.05 11.17 -20.27
CA THR A 172 -15.80 11.27 -18.82
C THR A 172 -14.56 10.50 -18.41
N THR A 173 -13.72 10.08 -19.35
CA THR A 173 -12.56 9.23 -19.09
C THR A 173 -11.63 9.84 -18.04
N ALA A 174 -11.33 11.13 -18.16
CA ALA A 174 -10.46 11.81 -17.22
C ALA A 174 -11.04 11.80 -15.78
N GLN A 175 -12.35 12.08 -15.65
CA GLN A 175 -13.04 12.09 -14.35
C GLN A 175 -13.07 10.70 -13.71
N VAL A 176 -13.37 9.65 -14.51
CA VAL A 176 -13.39 8.27 -14.02
C VAL A 176 -12.00 7.81 -13.58
N LEU A 177 -10.95 8.12 -14.35
CA LEU A 177 -9.58 7.77 -13.98
C LEU A 177 -9.13 8.46 -12.69
N VAL A 178 -9.49 9.73 -12.50
CA VAL A 178 -9.22 10.45 -11.25
C VAL A 178 -9.98 9.81 -10.09
N ARG A 179 -11.27 9.49 -10.26
CA ARG A 179 -12.08 8.79 -9.23
C ARG A 179 -11.45 7.46 -8.83
N MET A 180 -11.11 6.61 -9.81
CA MET A 180 -10.46 5.31 -9.55
C MET A 180 -9.08 5.47 -8.91
N GLY A 181 -8.32 6.49 -9.30
CA GLY A 181 -7.04 6.84 -8.68
C GLY A 181 -7.21 7.19 -7.21
N ASN A 182 -8.17 8.06 -6.90
CA ASN A 182 -8.46 8.48 -5.52
C ASN A 182 -8.94 7.31 -4.64
N GLU A 183 -9.78 6.42 -5.16
CA GLU A 183 -10.23 5.22 -4.44
C GLU A 183 -9.06 4.29 -4.12
N ARG A 184 -8.14 4.09 -5.06
CA ARG A 184 -6.91 3.29 -4.85
C ARG A 184 -6.00 3.92 -3.80
N VAL A 185 -5.78 5.24 -3.89
CA VAL A 185 -4.97 6.00 -2.91
C VAL A 185 -5.59 5.89 -1.52
N ARG A 186 -6.91 6.02 -1.39
CA ARG A 186 -7.61 5.85 -0.12
C ARG A 186 -7.41 4.45 0.47
N GLY A 187 -7.57 3.39 -0.32
CA GLY A 187 -7.32 2.02 0.13
C GLY A 187 -5.88 1.79 0.60
N MET A 188 -4.90 2.39 -0.09
CA MET A 188 -3.50 2.35 0.35
C MET A 188 -3.30 3.09 1.69
N MET A 189 -3.95 4.26 1.88
CA MET A 189 -3.85 5.02 3.13
C MET A 189 -4.47 4.27 4.31
N GLU A 190 -5.61 3.62 4.13
CA GLU A 190 -6.26 2.77 5.14
C GLU A 190 -5.34 1.61 5.54
N SER A 191 -4.69 0.96 4.57
CA SER A 191 -3.73 -0.12 4.82
C SER A 191 -2.49 0.36 5.59
N VAL A 192 -1.94 1.53 5.23
CA VAL A 192 -0.78 2.11 5.94
C VAL A 192 -1.15 2.54 7.35
N ALA A 193 -2.35 3.08 7.56
CA ALA A 193 -2.84 3.45 8.90
C ALA A 193 -2.97 2.21 9.80
N ALA A 194 -3.53 1.11 9.30
CA ALA A 194 -3.61 -0.15 10.03
C ALA A 194 -2.22 -0.72 10.36
N GLY A 195 -1.27 -0.68 9.42
CA GLY A 195 0.12 -1.07 9.67
C GLY A 195 0.82 -0.19 10.72
N ALA A 196 0.52 1.10 10.76
CA ALA A 196 1.04 2.00 11.79
C ALA A 196 0.48 1.69 13.20
N GLU A 197 -0.78 1.28 13.29
CA GLU A 197 -1.38 0.83 14.56
C GLU A 197 -0.72 -0.46 15.07
N GLU A 198 -0.45 -1.42 14.18
CA GLU A 198 0.26 -2.67 14.50
C GLU A 198 1.71 -2.39 14.94
N LEU A 199 2.41 -1.48 14.25
CA LEU A 199 3.74 -1.03 14.64
C LEU A 199 3.72 -0.37 16.04
N ASN A 200 2.73 0.46 16.36
CA ASN A 200 2.59 1.06 17.67
C ASN A 200 2.38 0.02 18.79
N ALA A 201 1.65 -1.06 18.52
CA ALA A 201 1.51 -2.18 19.45
C ALA A 201 2.87 -2.87 19.66
N SER A 202 3.60 -3.17 18.59
CA SER A 202 4.92 -3.79 18.63
C SER A 202 5.95 -2.91 19.39
N VAL A 203 5.94 -1.60 19.17
CA VAL A 203 6.78 -0.63 19.88
C VAL A 203 6.55 -0.69 21.40
N ARG A 204 5.29 -0.80 21.84
CA ARG A 204 4.96 -0.97 23.28
C ARG A 204 5.52 -2.27 23.84
N GLU A 205 5.33 -3.38 23.14
CA GLU A 205 5.87 -4.69 23.56
C GLU A 205 7.39 -4.67 23.67
N ILE A 206 8.09 -4.04 22.71
CA ILE A 206 9.54 -3.89 22.76
C ILE A 206 9.96 -3.01 23.96
N SER A 207 9.25 -1.92 24.24
CA SER A 207 9.52 -1.03 25.39
C SER A 207 9.37 -1.77 26.71
N GLU A 208 8.34 -2.60 26.87
CA GLU A 208 8.15 -3.46 28.05
C GLU A 208 9.28 -4.50 28.18
N ALA A 209 9.67 -5.14 27.05
CA ALA A 209 10.79 -6.09 27.04
C ALA A 209 12.11 -5.43 27.39
N MET A 210 12.37 -4.19 26.97
CA MET A 210 13.57 -3.43 27.34
C MET A 210 13.60 -3.10 28.83
N THR A 211 12.46 -2.70 29.41
CA THR A 211 12.34 -2.47 30.86
C THR A 211 12.69 -3.72 31.64
N LYS A 212 12.13 -4.86 31.27
CA LYS A 212 12.39 -6.16 31.92
C LYS A 212 13.85 -6.62 31.73
N SER A 213 14.43 -6.36 30.56
CA SER A 213 15.83 -6.67 30.29
C SER A 213 16.76 -5.86 31.19
N ARG A 214 16.46 -4.59 31.42
CA ARG A 214 17.18 -3.71 32.32
C ARG A 214 17.15 -4.19 33.78
N GLU A 215 15.96 -4.59 34.26
CA GLU A 215 15.78 -5.17 35.60
C GLU A 215 16.59 -6.47 35.76
N THR A 216 16.53 -7.33 34.74
CA THR A 216 17.26 -8.60 34.73
C THR A 216 18.77 -8.36 34.75
N ALA A 217 19.30 -7.43 33.95
CA ALA A 217 20.69 -7.04 33.92
C ALA A 217 21.14 -6.47 35.28
N SER A 218 20.35 -5.60 35.89
CA SER A 218 20.61 -5.05 37.23
C SER A 218 20.68 -6.15 38.31
N THR A 219 19.77 -7.10 38.29
CA THR A 219 19.76 -8.26 39.18
C THR A 219 20.98 -9.13 38.97
N ALA A 220 21.41 -9.35 37.72
CA ALA A 220 22.57 -10.12 37.39
C ALA A 220 23.86 -9.44 37.90
N VAL A 221 24.01 -8.12 37.80
CA VAL A 221 25.10 -7.36 38.40
C VAL A 221 25.18 -7.62 39.91
N GLY A 222 24.05 -7.48 40.63
CA GLY A 222 24.02 -7.74 42.07
C GLY A 222 24.46 -9.16 42.47
N ARG A 223 24.08 -10.17 41.66
CA ARG A 223 24.55 -11.57 41.87
C ARG A 223 26.03 -11.76 41.62
N VAL A 224 26.58 -11.11 40.59
CA VAL A 224 28.01 -11.14 40.30
C VAL A 224 28.79 -10.49 41.42
N GLU A 225 28.35 -9.34 41.97
CA GLU A 225 28.98 -8.67 43.09
C GLU A 225 28.94 -9.51 44.36
N ALA A 226 27.84 -10.21 44.65
CA ALA A 226 27.77 -11.13 45.78
C ALA A 226 28.73 -12.33 45.58
N ALA A 227 28.81 -12.90 44.37
CA ALA A 227 29.75 -14.00 44.08
C ALA A 227 31.22 -13.55 44.19
N ASP A 228 31.55 -12.33 43.75
CA ASP A 228 32.89 -11.75 43.89
C ASP A 228 33.27 -11.59 45.37
N ALA A 229 32.37 -11.11 46.20
CA ALA A 229 32.57 -11.02 47.66
C ALA A 229 32.84 -12.38 48.29
N GLU A 230 32.09 -13.43 47.92
CA GLU A 230 32.33 -14.80 48.42
C GLU A 230 33.63 -15.39 47.91
N ALA A 231 34.04 -15.14 46.67
CA ALA A 231 35.33 -15.57 46.13
C ALA A 231 36.48 -14.90 46.87
N LYS A 232 36.40 -13.61 47.23
CA LYS A 232 37.37 -12.91 48.05
C LYS A 232 37.47 -13.49 49.45
N ARG A 233 36.34 -13.80 50.11
CA ARG A 233 36.31 -14.46 51.41
C ARG A 233 36.96 -15.85 51.37
N LEU A 234 36.73 -16.61 50.27
CA LEU A 234 37.37 -17.91 50.07
C LEU A 234 38.92 -17.76 49.98
N ASN A 235 39.38 -16.76 49.23
CA ASN A 235 40.80 -16.46 49.10
C ASN A 235 41.42 -16.08 50.46
N GLU A 236 40.77 -15.24 51.27
CA GLU A 236 41.18 -14.88 52.61
C GLU A 236 41.26 -16.11 53.53
N ALA A 237 40.28 -16.99 53.50
CA ALA A 237 40.30 -18.22 54.28
C ALA A 237 41.45 -19.17 53.85
N ALA A 238 41.66 -19.31 52.54
CA ALA A 238 42.79 -20.11 52.03
C ALA A 238 44.14 -19.55 52.43
N GLN A 239 44.33 -18.22 52.45
CA GLN A 239 45.54 -17.58 52.96
C GLN A 239 45.73 -17.87 54.45
N ALA A 240 44.67 -17.76 55.25
CA ALA A 240 44.75 -18.09 56.68
C ALA A 240 45.13 -19.56 56.92
N MET A 241 44.56 -20.49 56.14
CA MET A 241 44.90 -21.92 56.17
C MET A 241 46.34 -22.15 55.76
N SER A 242 46.87 -21.43 54.76
CA SER A 242 48.27 -21.49 54.38
C SER A 242 49.20 -21.15 55.54
N GLY A 243 48.92 -20.10 56.33
CA GLY A 243 49.69 -19.75 57.55
C GLY A 243 49.68 -20.81 58.63
N ILE A 244 48.47 -21.49 58.78
CA ILE A 244 48.38 -22.61 59.76
C ILE A 244 49.21 -23.82 59.27
N VAL A 245 49.13 -24.13 57.97
CA VAL A 245 49.93 -25.25 57.39
C VAL A 245 51.43 -24.99 57.52
N GLU A 246 51.89 -23.77 57.30
CA GLU A 246 53.27 -23.36 57.51
C GLU A 246 53.69 -23.53 58.98
N LEU A 247 52.83 -23.12 59.92
CA LEU A 247 53.11 -23.33 61.37
C LEU A 247 53.22 -24.82 61.72
N ILE A 248 52.29 -25.68 61.21
CA ILE A 248 52.38 -27.13 61.47
C ILE A 248 53.63 -27.71 60.85
N GLY A 249 54.00 -27.26 59.63
CA GLY A 249 55.26 -27.66 58.99
C GLY A 249 56.51 -27.33 59.84
N ASN A 250 56.54 -26.17 60.45
CA ASN A 250 57.60 -25.75 61.36
C ASN A 250 57.64 -26.61 62.63
N ILE A 251 56.46 -26.90 63.23
CA ILE A 251 56.38 -27.76 64.44
C ILE A 251 56.79 -29.18 64.09
N THR A 252 56.40 -29.76 62.99
CA THR A 252 56.83 -31.13 62.57
C THR A 252 58.26 -31.20 62.29
N GLY A 253 58.90 -30.12 61.75
CA GLY A 253 60.34 -29.98 61.59
C GLY A 253 61.05 -29.99 62.91
N GLN A 254 60.56 -29.27 63.93
CA GLN A 254 61.12 -29.25 65.28
C GLN A 254 61.04 -30.64 65.98
N ILE A 255 59.84 -31.28 65.83
CA ILE A 255 59.68 -32.65 66.41
C ILE A 255 60.61 -33.64 65.74
N ASN A 256 60.82 -33.57 64.43
CA ASN A 256 61.82 -34.42 63.75
C ASN A 256 63.20 -34.20 64.21
N LEU A 257 63.62 -32.94 64.48
CA LEU A 257 64.93 -32.63 65.09
C LEU A 257 65.07 -33.16 66.54
N LEU A 258 64.00 -33.00 67.35
CA LEU A 258 63.98 -33.54 68.71
C LEU A 258 64.12 -35.07 68.74
N ALA A 259 63.39 -35.74 67.85
CA ALA A 259 63.42 -37.18 67.68
C ALA A 259 64.81 -37.67 67.21
N LEU A 260 65.44 -36.91 66.30
CA LEU A 260 66.81 -37.18 65.86
C LEU A 260 67.82 -37.07 67.02
N ASN A 261 67.73 -35.99 67.83
CA ASN A 261 68.59 -35.81 69.00
C ASN A 261 68.40 -36.91 70.02
N ALA A 262 67.12 -37.34 70.29
CA ALA A 262 66.81 -38.44 71.16
C ALA A 262 67.38 -39.80 70.63
N THR A 263 67.31 -40.01 69.31
CA THR A 263 67.93 -41.19 68.69
C THR A 263 69.40 -41.26 68.86
N ILE A 264 70.11 -40.11 68.72
CA ILE A 264 71.55 -39.99 68.93
C ILE A 264 71.91 -40.27 70.38
N GLU A 265 71.25 -39.68 71.35
CA GLU A 265 71.49 -39.87 72.75
C GLU A 265 71.17 -41.30 73.24
N SER A 266 70.10 -41.92 72.71
CA SER A 266 69.78 -43.33 72.95
C SER A 266 70.88 -44.29 72.47
N ALA A 267 71.50 -44.00 71.32
CA ALA A 267 72.65 -44.74 70.78
C ALA A 267 73.88 -44.58 71.67
N ARG A 268 74.05 -43.40 72.25
CA ARG A 268 75.18 -43.08 73.17
C ARG A 268 75.04 -43.80 74.50
N ALA A 269 73.81 -44.06 74.96
CA ALA A 269 73.56 -44.78 76.21
C ALA A 269 73.72 -46.32 76.06
N GLY A 270 74.05 -46.84 74.91
CA GLY A 270 74.33 -48.29 74.69
C GLY A 270 73.11 -49.18 74.98
N GLU A 271 73.26 -50.32 75.63
CA GLU A 271 72.17 -51.28 75.96
C GLU A 271 71.07 -50.65 76.81
N ALA A 272 71.37 -49.67 77.70
CA ALA A 272 70.36 -48.99 78.52
C ALA A 272 69.43 -48.06 77.72
N GLY A 273 69.85 -47.59 76.54
CA GLY A 273 69.09 -46.70 75.69
C GLY A 273 68.17 -47.40 74.65
N ARG A 274 68.18 -48.72 74.52
CA ARG A 274 67.53 -49.49 73.47
C ARG A 274 66.03 -49.23 73.38
N GLY A 275 65.28 -49.20 74.49
CA GLY A 275 63.85 -48.87 74.53
C GLY A 275 63.58 -47.45 74.09
N PHE A 276 64.43 -46.48 74.49
CA PHE A 276 64.30 -45.07 74.03
C PHE A 276 64.60 -44.89 72.55
N ALA A 277 65.49 -45.63 71.95
CA ALA A 277 65.83 -45.57 70.54
C ALA A 277 64.67 -45.99 69.66
N VAL A 278 63.88 -46.97 70.07
CA VAL A 278 62.65 -47.42 69.34
C VAL A 278 61.58 -46.29 69.34
N VAL A 279 61.37 -45.69 70.52
CA VAL A 279 60.38 -44.56 70.63
C VAL A 279 60.82 -43.37 69.80
N ALA A 280 62.13 -43.00 69.88
CA ALA A 280 62.67 -41.89 69.10
C ALA A 280 62.57 -42.12 67.58
N SER A 281 62.82 -43.35 67.14
CA SER A 281 62.59 -43.72 65.71
C SER A 281 61.12 -43.63 65.26
N GLU A 282 60.23 -44.03 66.15
CA GLU A 282 58.77 -43.97 65.82
C GLU A 282 58.29 -42.50 65.79
N VAL A 283 58.70 -41.64 66.74
CA VAL A 283 58.42 -40.20 66.72
C VAL A 283 59.01 -39.54 65.48
N LYS A 284 60.16 -39.88 65.05
CA LYS A 284 60.76 -39.41 63.79
C LYS A 284 59.99 -39.80 62.59
N ASN A 285 59.53 -41.05 62.54
CA ASN A 285 58.71 -41.54 61.43
C ASN A 285 57.33 -40.81 61.36
N LEU A 286 56.65 -40.63 62.50
CA LEU A 286 55.44 -39.86 62.63
C LEU A 286 55.65 -38.37 62.21
N ALA A 287 56.71 -37.75 62.61
CA ALA A 287 57.06 -36.38 62.20
C ALA A 287 57.25 -36.26 60.66
N THR A 288 57.86 -37.28 60.05
CA THR A 288 58.07 -37.32 58.60
C THR A 288 56.71 -37.51 57.84
N GLN A 289 55.87 -38.40 58.36
CA GLN A 289 54.54 -38.59 57.79
C GLN A 289 53.68 -37.33 57.93
N ALA A 290 53.70 -36.64 59.10
CA ALA A 290 52.99 -35.41 59.34
C ALA A 290 53.49 -34.29 58.40
N LYS A 291 54.82 -34.17 58.17
CA LYS A 291 55.38 -33.24 57.23
C LYS A 291 54.88 -33.48 55.80
N GLN A 292 54.91 -34.74 55.35
CA GLN A 292 54.37 -35.11 54.00
C GLN A 292 52.89 -34.76 53.84
N ALA A 293 52.11 -35.01 54.88
CA ALA A 293 50.69 -34.63 54.89
C ALA A 293 50.52 -33.13 54.81
N THR A 294 51.31 -32.37 55.57
CA THR A 294 51.30 -30.89 55.58
C THR A 294 51.67 -30.31 54.20
N ASP A 295 52.71 -30.86 53.59
CA ASP A 295 53.15 -30.45 52.25
C ASP A 295 52.08 -30.66 51.20
N LYS A 296 51.35 -31.80 51.26
CA LYS A 296 50.18 -32.06 50.40
C LYS A 296 49.05 -31.05 50.63
N ILE A 297 48.68 -30.77 51.88
CA ILE A 297 47.63 -29.75 52.20
C ILE A 297 48.06 -28.40 51.67
N GLY A 298 49.40 -28.02 51.82
CA GLY A 298 49.91 -26.78 51.26
C GLY A 298 49.73 -26.68 49.73
N GLN A 299 49.91 -27.78 48.99
CA GLN A 299 49.69 -27.84 47.58
C GLN A 299 48.18 -27.64 47.22
N GLU A 300 47.28 -28.31 47.97
CA GLU A 300 45.84 -28.16 47.74
C GLU A 300 45.32 -26.72 48.02
N ILE A 301 45.89 -26.06 49.08
CA ILE A 301 45.59 -24.66 49.37
C ILE A 301 46.11 -23.76 48.26
N SER A 302 47.32 -24.01 47.73
CA SER A 302 47.80 -23.26 46.55
C SER A 302 46.96 -23.42 45.34
N ASN A 303 46.48 -24.63 45.06
CA ASN A 303 45.51 -24.89 43.97
C ASN A 303 44.18 -24.16 44.18
N LEU A 304 43.66 -24.15 45.42
CA LEU A 304 42.43 -23.41 45.78
C LEU A 304 42.59 -21.91 45.54
N ASN A 305 43.75 -21.33 45.89
CA ASN A 305 44.04 -19.92 45.61
C ASN A 305 44.03 -19.62 44.10
N GLY A 306 44.63 -20.51 43.31
CA GLY A 306 44.61 -20.42 41.83
C GLY A 306 43.20 -20.43 41.28
N ILE A 307 42.39 -21.42 41.68
CA ILE A 307 40.98 -21.53 41.25
C ILE A 307 40.18 -20.30 41.68
N SER A 308 40.38 -19.79 42.91
CA SER A 308 39.69 -18.58 43.39
C SER A 308 40.06 -17.36 42.55
N GLY A 309 41.30 -17.21 42.14
CA GLY A 309 41.75 -16.17 41.23
C GLY A 309 41.08 -16.23 39.83
N ASP A 310 40.99 -17.47 39.29
CA ASP A 310 40.33 -17.70 38.02
C ASP A 310 38.83 -17.36 38.09
N VAL A 311 38.17 -17.69 39.21
CA VAL A 311 36.75 -17.34 39.45
C VAL A 311 36.56 -15.81 39.49
N VAL A 312 37.40 -15.06 40.21
CA VAL A 312 37.36 -13.59 40.27
C VAL A 312 37.51 -12.99 38.86
N SER A 313 38.45 -13.50 38.06
CA SER A 313 38.65 -13.05 36.68
C SER A 313 37.46 -13.33 35.79
N ALA A 314 36.82 -14.50 35.94
CA ALA A 314 35.61 -14.85 35.21
C ALA A 314 34.42 -13.96 35.59
N LEU A 315 34.26 -13.64 36.88
CA LEU A 315 33.23 -12.74 37.39
C LEU A 315 33.40 -11.31 36.86
N ASP A 316 34.63 -10.81 36.75
CA ASP A 316 34.89 -9.49 36.13
C ASP A 316 34.50 -9.48 34.65
N SER A 317 34.83 -10.53 33.92
CA SER A 317 34.42 -10.67 32.50
C SER A 317 32.91 -10.69 32.34
N ILE A 318 32.16 -11.39 33.22
CA ILE A 318 30.69 -11.41 33.24
C ILE A 318 30.13 -10.01 33.55
N LYS A 319 30.72 -9.28 34.50
CA LYS A 319 30.32 -7.91 34.84
C LYS A 319 30.45 -6.96 33.65
N GLN A 320 31.56 -7.03 32.92
CA GLN A 320 31.78 -6.24 31.70
C GLN A 320 30.73 -6.61 30.61
N ALA A 321 30.45 -7.89 30.43
CA ALA A 321 29.44 -8.31 29.48
C ALA A 321 28.01 -7.76 29.82
N ILE A 322 27.64 -7.76 31.10
CA ILE A 322 26.36 -7.21 31.57
C ILE A 322 26.31 -5.69 31.37
N GLN A 323 27.45 -4.98 31.57
CA GLN A 323 27.53 -3.55 31.26
C GLN A 323 27.26 -3.27 29.79
N GLY A 324 27.83 -4.06 28.87
CA GLY A 324 27.56 -3.98 27.44
C GLY A 324 26.08 -4.24 27.11
N VAL A 325 25.44 -5.21 27.77
CA VAL A 325 23.99 -5.45 27.63
C VAL A 325 23.19 -4.22 28.05
N ASN A 326 23.52 -3.57 29.15
CA ASN A 326 22.85 -2.35 29.60
C ASN A 326 22.99 -1.19 28.61
N GLU A 327 24.15 -1.05 27.96
CA GLU A 327 24.35 -0.04 26.91
C GLU A 327 23.45 -0.32 25.70
N TYR A 328 23.34 -1.58 25.23
CA TYR A 328 22.48 -1.97 24.14
C TYR A 328 20.99 -1.77 24.49
N VAL A 329 20.58 -2.11 25.72
CA VAL A 329 19.19 -1.88 26.18
C VAL A 329 18.87 -0.39 26.16
N THR A 330 19.77 0.46 26.58
CA THR A 330 19.59 1.93 26.59
C THR A 330 19.49 2.48 25.18
N ALA A 331 20.37 2.07 24.26
CA ALA A 331 20.37 2.49 22.89
C ALA A 331 19.08 2.01 22.15
N THR A 332 18.66 0.77 22.41
CA THR A 332 17.43 0.22 21.83
C THR A 332 16.20 0.96 22.36
N ALA A 333 16.15 1.30 23.65
CA ALA A 333 15.03 2.07 24.21
C ALA A 333 14.90 3.46 23.56
N ALA A 334 16.01 4.15 23.28
CA ALA A 334 16.00 5.42 22.56
C ALA A 334 15.48 5.28 21.12
N ALA A 335 15.91 4.23 20.39
CA ALA A 335 15.43 3.96 19.05
C ALA A 335 13.93 3.63 19.02
N VAL A 336 13.42 2.94 20.04
CA VAL A 336 11.99 2.61 20.20
C VAL A 336 11.14 3.87 20.47
N GLU A 337 11.64 4.83 21.25
CA GLU A 337 10.96 6.13 21.43
C GLU A 337 10.87 6.92 20.11
N GLU A 338 11.95 6.94 19.33
CA GLU A 338 11.94 7.56 18.01
C GLU A 338 10.95 6.87 17.06
N GLN A 339 10.94 5.54 17.02
CA GLN A 339 9.96 4.77 16.24
C GLN A 339 8.51 5.06 16.66
N SER A 340 8.25 5.21 17.96
CA SER A 340 6.92 5.58 18.47
C SER A 340 6.45 6.93 17.91
N THR A 341 7.35 7.91 17.87
CA THR A 341 7.08 9.23 17.31
C THR A 341 6.77 9.16 15.82
N VAL A 342 7.62 8.47 15.06
CA VAL A 342 7.46 8.32 13.60
C VAL A 342 6.16 7.59 13.24
N THR A 343 5.81 6.51 13.94
CA THR A 343 4.57 5.77 13.68
C THR A 343 3.32 6.59 14.03
N SER A 344 3.37 7.41 15.08
CA SER A 344 2.29 8.33 15.44
C SER A 344 2.08 9.42 14.38
N GLU A 345 3.17 10.03 13.89
CA GLU A 345 3.14 11.00 12.79
C GLU A 345 2.65 10.40 11.49
N MET A 346 3.05 9.17 11.18
CA MET A 346 2.59 8.42 10.01
C MET A 346 1.07 8.19 10.07
N SER A 347 0.54 7.71 11.20
CA SER A 347 -0.90 7.52 11.40
C SER A 347 -1.68 8.83 11.19
N SER A 348 -1.23 9.92 11.83
CA SER A 348 -1.85 11.24 11.68
C SER A 348 -1.80 11.76 10.23
N SER A 349 -0.69 11.57 9.53
CA SER A 349 -0.53 11.97 8.14
C SER A 349 -1.43 11.20 7.20
N MET A 350 -1.59 9.88 7.42
CA MET A 350 -2.50 9.03 6.64
C MET A 350 -3.96 9.42 6.86
N GLN A 351 -4.37 9.74 8.08
CA GLN A 351 -5.74 10.22 8.36
C GLN A 351 -6.04 11.54 7.65
N ARG A 352 -5.11 12.50 7.65
CA ARG A 352 -5.27 13.77 6.92
C ARG A 352 -5.34 13.55 5.42
N ALA A 353 -4.44 12.75 4.86
CA ALA A 353 -4.43 12.46 3.44
C ALA A 353 -5.71 11.72 2.98
N ALA A 354 -6.24 10.80 3.79
CA ALA A 354 -7.51 10.14 3.52
C ALA A 354 -8.71 11.13 3.54
N ALA A 355 -8.71 12.09 4.45
CA ALA A 355 -9.72 13.15 4.50
C ALA A 355 -9.66 14.07 3.27
N GLU A 356 -8.46 14.45 2.82
CA GLU A 356 -8.26 15.26 1.61
C GLU A 356 -8.69 14.51 0.35
N ALA A 357 -8.31 13.24 0.20
CA ALA A 357 -8.73 12.40 -0.93
C ALA A 357 -10.26 12.28 -0.99
N LYS A 358 -10.94 12.16 0.16
CA LYS A 358 -12.40 12.15 0.25
C LYS A 358 -13.03 13.50 -0.19
N ALA A 359 -12.44 14.62 0.22
CA ALA A 359 -12.92 15.95 -0.14
C ALA A 359 -12.77 16.23 -1.66
N ILE A 360 -11.71 15.74 -2.29
CA ILE A 360 -11.49 15.85 -3.75
C ILE A 360 -12.51 14.99 -4.51
N SER A 361 -12.87 13.82 -4.00
CA SER A 361 -13.85 12.91 -4.64
C SER A 361 -15.30 13.43 -4.57
N GLN A 362 -15.59 14.41 -3.71
CA GLN A 362 -16.94 15.01 -3.53
C GLN A 362 -17.14 16.33 -4.31
N ARG A 363 -16.09 16.87 -4.91
CA ARG A 363 -16.11 18.02 -5.82
C ARG A 363 -16.17 17.58 -7.28
#